data_b96282425bf2a815b5d005eae15995a0
#
_entry.id   b96282425bf2a815b5d005eae15995a0
#
_cell.length_a   1.000
_cell.length_b   1.000
_cell.length_c   1.000
_cell.angle_alpha   90.00
_cell.angle_beta   90.00
_cell.angle_gamma   90.00
#
_symmetry.space_group_name_H-M   'P 1'
#
loop_
_entity.id
_entity.type
_entity.pdbx_description
1 polymer ?
#
loop_
_entity_poly.entity_id
_entity_poly.type
_entity_poly.pdbx_seq_one_letter_code
_entity_poly.pdbx_strand_id
1 'polypeptide(L)'
;MTDIKKFTSFATSNCYLISPFDNEIVFLIDLPPNIDEVIDYINTNNLTIGGAFITHGHWDHAIGLSSFDSKAYINLDDEHLARNPSDQIGDFLGDKVSVNKYEGNLHNVLDHEYDFLNVYINPGHTKGSVSFEFKDLGAVFTGDFIFKDSIGRTDLYSGDNNEMIDSINNVFTLFQDDFQLFPGHGDDDTVINIKNNNPFIREYLKW
;
A
#
# COMPACT_ATOMS: atom_id res chain seq x y z
N MET A 1 9.34 -3.99 21.01
CA MET A 1 7.90 -3.73 20.73
C MET A 1 7.80 -3.55 19.23
N THR A 2 7.16 -4.45 18.57
CA THR A 2 6.89 -4.36 17.13
C THR A 2 5.77 -3.34 16.96
N ASP A 3 6.14 -2.13 16.57
CA ASP A 3 5.17 -1.03 16.53
C ASP A 3 4.82 -0.71 15.09
N ILE A 4 3.52 -0.70 14.80
CA ILE A 4 2.95 -0.14 13.58
C ILE A 4 2.41 1.23 13.92
N LYS A 5 2.88 2.26 13.21
CA LYS A 5 2.39 3.63 13.37
C LYS A 5 1.77 4.11 12.08
N LYS A 6 0.50 4.51 12.13
CA LYS A 6 -0.24 5.05 10.99
C LYS A 6 -0.11 6.58 10.94
N PHE A 7 0.13 7.09 9.74
CA PHE A 7 0.03 8.50 9.37
C PHE A 7 -0.99 8.61 8.24
N THR A 8 -1.83 9.62 8.25
CA THR A 8 -2.84 9.81 7.20
C THR A 8 -2.59 11.15 6.50
N SER A 9 -2.49 11.11 5.18
CA SER A 9 -2.24 12.29 4.35
C SER A 9 -3.48 13.18 4.18
N PHE A 10 -3.31 14.37 3.61
CA PHE A 10 -4.45 15.21 3.23
C PHE A 10 -5.31 14.60 2.11
N ALA A 11 -4.76 13.67 1.32
CA ALA A 11 -5.49 12.87 0.34
C ALA A 11 -6.24 11.68 0.97
N THR A 12 -6.22 11.57 2.31
CA THR A 12 -6.80 10.46 3.10
C THR A 12 -6.11 9.11 2.96
N SER A 13 -5.05 9.02 2.16
CA SER A 13 -4.22 7.81 2.05
C SER A 13 -3.36 7.62 3.30
N ASN A 14 -3.18 6.38 3.68
CA ASN A 14 -2.41 5.97 4.85
C ASN A 14 -0.97 5.63 4.47
N CYS A 15 -0.03 6.07 5.30
CA CYS A 15 1.34 5.58 5.35
C CYS A 15 1.55 4.84 6.67
N TYR A 16 2.17 3.69 6.62
CA TYR A 16 2.49 2.95 7.84
C TYR A 16 3.99 2.87 8.03
N LEU A 17 4.45 3.31 9.20
CA LEU A 17 5.80 3.08 9.67
C LEU A 17 5.81 1.78 10.46
N ILE A 18 6.63 0.84 10.04
CA ILE A 18 6.72 -0.49 10.64
C ILE A 18 8.14 -0.79 11.10
N SER A 19 8.25 -1.46 12.24
CA SER A 19 9.52 -1.99 12.77
C SER A 19 9.42 -3.51 12.90
N PRO A 20 9.76 -4.29 11.84
CA PRO A 20 9.63 -5.74 11.86
C PRO A 20 10.72 -6.41 12.70
N PHE A 21 11.72 -5.67 13.12
CA PHE A 21 12.83 -6.15 13.96
C PHE A 21 12.89 -5.37 15.26
N ASP A 22 13.43 -6.00 16.31
CA ASP A 22 13.70 -5.33 17.59
C ASP A 22 14.96 -4.42 17.51
N ASN A 23 14.98 -3.51 16.56
CA ASN A 23 16.06 -2.55 16.34
C ASN A 23 15.50 -1.22 15.81
N GLU A 24 16.41 -0.28 15.51
CA GLU A 24 16.08 1.05 15.04
C GLU A 24 15.77 1.11 13.53
N ILE A 25 15.76 -0.05 12.82
CA ILE A 25 15.47 -0.10 11.38
C ILE A 25 13.95 -0.17 11.18
N VAL A 26 13.45 0.78 10.39
CA VAL A 26 12.04 0.91 10.05
C VAL A 26 11.82 0.86 8.54
N PHE A 27 10.64 0.40 8.15
CA PHE A 27 10.19 0.43 6.76
C PHE A 27 8.89 1.24 6.66
N LEU A 28 8.65 1.80 5.50
CA LEU A 28 7.41 2.49 5.18
C LEU A 28 6.56 1.63 4.24
N ILE A 29 5.26 1.64 4.48
CA ILE A 29 4.28 1.14 3.52
C ILE A 29 3.57 2.35 2.95
N ASP A 30 3.71 2.54 1.65
CA ASP A 30 3.31 3.69 0.85
C ASP A 30 3.99 5.02 1.23
N LEU A 31 4.09 5.88 0.24
CA LEU A 31 4.69 7.21 0.32
C LEU A 31 3.70 8.27 -0.21
N PRO A 32 2.68 8.62 0.60
CA PRO A 32 1.63 9.56 0.21
C PRO A 32 2.11 11.01 0.16
N PRO A 33 1.25 11.97 -0.23
CA PRO A 33 1.51 13.39 -0.04
C PRO A 33 1.86 13.71 1.43
N ASN A 34 2.66 14.77 1.65
CA ASN A 34 3.20 15.18 2.96
C ASN A 34 4.00 14.11 3.70
N ILE A 35 4.74 13.30 2.96
CA ILE A 35 5.67 12.30 3.53
C ILE A 35 6.71 12.94 4.47
N ASP A 36 6.95 14.23 4.35
CA ASP A 36 7.90 14.99 5.20
C ASP A 36 7.57 14.86 6.70
N GLU A 37 6.27 14.77 7.07
CA GLU A 37 5.86 14.55 8.46
C GLU A 37 6.35 13.20 9.01
N VAL A 38 6.34 12.17 8.15
CA VAL A 38 6.82 10.83 8.50
C VAL A 38 8.34 10.83 8.62
N ILE A 39 9.03 11.50 7.70
CA ILE A 39 10.49 11.64 7.71
C ILE A 39 10.95 12.44 8.95
N ASP A 40 10.25 13.51 9.30
CA ASP A 40 10.53 14.29 10.52
C ASP A 40 10.35 13.45 11.80
N TYR A 41 9.31 12.60 11.83
CA TYR A 41 9.12 11.66 12.94
C TYR A 41 10.27 10.66 13.04
N ILE A 42 10.71 10.07 11.92
CA ILE A 42 11.83 9.13 11.85
C ILE A 42 13.11 9.79 12.36
N ASN A 43 13.44 10.99 11.87
CA ASN A 43 14.62 11.74 12.27
C ASN A 43 14.60 12.10 13.76
N THR A 44 13.46 12.59 14.26
CA THR A 44 13.29 12.99 15.68
C THR A 44 13.49 11.81 16.64
N ASN A 45 13.12 10.60 16.21
CA ASN A 45 13.26 9.38 17.01
C ASN A 45 14.55 8.60 16.73
N ASN A 46 15.48 9.15 15.94
CA ASN A 46 16.75 8.53 15.55
C ASN A 46 16.57 7.13 14.92
N LEU A 47 15.52 6.95 14.12
CA LEU A 47 15.26 5.69 13.42
C LEU A 47 16.00 5.65 12.08
N THR A 48 16.32 4.45 11.61
CA THR A 48 17.01 4.22 10.34
C THR A 48 16.05 3.65 9.31
N ILE A 49 15.92 4.29 8.15
CA ILE A 49 15.05 3.81 7.07
C ILE A 49 15.72 2.63 6.36
N GLY A 50 15.10 1.47 6.39
CA GLY A 50 15.49 0.27 5.61
C GLY A 50 14.99 0.30 4.18
N GLY A 51 13.89 1.01 3.91
CA GLY A 51 13.26 1.16 2.61
C GLY A 51 11.77 1.46 2.71
N ALA A 52 11.11 1.54 1.54
CA ALA A 52 9.66 1.65 1.43
C ALA A 52 9.11 0.56 0.51
N PHE A 53 7.97 0.00 0.86
CA PHE A 53 7.18 -0.93 0.06
C PHE A 53 5.91 -0.23 -0.40
N ILE A 54 5.73 -0.11 -1.71
CA ILE A 54 4.62 0.62 -2.33
C ILE A 54 3.59 -0.41 -2.79
N THR A 55 2.36 -0.28 -2.27
CA THR A 55 1.28 -1.23 -2.54
C THR A 55 0.81 -1.16 -3.99
N HIS A 56 0.77 0.05 -4.57
CA HIS A 56 0.39 0.30 -5.95
C HIS A 56 0.82 1.70 -6.41
N GLY A 57 0.71 1.98 -7.71
CA GLY A 57 1.29 3.18 -8.31
C GLY A 57 0.43 4.44 -8.30
N HIS A 58 -0.75 4.48 -7.65
CA HIS A 58 -1.54 5.69 -7.62
C HIS A 58 -0.82 6.84 -6.90
N TRP A 59 -1.09 8.06 -7.37
CA TRP A 59 -0.35 9.26 -6.95
C TRP A 59 -0.40 9.49 -5.43
N ASP A 60 -1.51 9.22 -4.80
CA ASP A 60 -1.72 9.41 -3.37
C ASP A 60 -1.04 8.34 -2.49
N HIS A 61 -0.47 7.31 -3.10
CA HIS A 61 0.37 6.29 -2.47
C HIS A 61 1.85 6.37 -2.85
N ALA A 62 2.19 7.05 -3.97
CA ALA A 62 3.54 7.02 -4.53
C ALA A 62 4.20 8.40 -4.74
N ILE A 63 3.46 9.52 -4.63
CA ILE A 63 3.99 10.86 -4.92
C ILE A 63 5.17 11.26 -4.01
N GLY A 64 5.21 10.74 -2.79
CA GLY A 64 6.29 10.94 -1.84
C GLY A 64 7.62 10.35 -2.27
N LEU A 65 7.67 9.51 -3.32
CA LEU A 65 8.90 9.01 -3.91
C LEU A 65 9.88 10.15 -4.27
N SER A 66 9.38 11.30 -4.70
CA SER A 66 10.20 12.45 -5.08
C SER A 66 10.96 13.09 -3.91
N SER A 67 10.51 12.87 -2.67
CA SER A 67 11.12 13.36 -1.42
C SER A 67 11.76 12.24 -0.59
N PHE A 68 11.74 10.99 -1.09
CA PHE A 68 12.22 9.83 -0.36
C PHE A 68 13.63 9.43 -0.81
N ASP A 69 14.62 9.58 0.09
CA ASP A 69 16.04 9.31 -0.19
C ASP A 69 16.45 7.93 0.37
N SER A 70 15.74 6.87 -0.05
CA SER A 70 16.09 5.49 0.27
C SER A 70 15.53 4.55 -0.80
N LYS A 71 15.67 3.23 -0.61
CA LYS A 71 15.18 2.22 -1.56
C LYS A 71 13.65 2.16 -1.53
N ALA A 72 13.03 2.21 -2.70
CA ALA A 72 11.59 1.99 -2.87
C ALA A 72 11.36 0.74 -3.72
N TYR A 73 10.48 -0.13 -3.23
CA TYR A 73 10.11 -1.39 -3.84
C TYR A 73 8.64 -1.33 -4.25
N ILE A 74 8.36 -1.63 -5.52
CA ILE A 74 7.02 -1.64 -6.10
C ILE A 74 6.92 -2.79 -7.10
N ASN A 75 5.72 -3.30 -7.36
CA ASN A 75 5.52 -4.14 -8.54
C ASN A 75 5.61 -3.27 -9.81
N LEU A 76 6.55 -3.59 -10.70
CA LEU A 76 6.85 -2.78 -11.88
C LEU A 76 5.73 -2.75 -12.94
N ASP A 77 4.68 -3.56 -12.81
CA ASP A 77 3.45 -3.38 -13.59
C ASP A 77 2.78 -2.02 -13.32
N ASP A 78 3.06 -1.40 -12.16
CA ASP A 78 2.60 -0.05 -11.81
C ASP A 78 3.69 1.03 -11.94
N GLU A 79 4.87 0.72 -12.48
CA GLU A 79 5.98 1.68 -12.62
C GLU A 79 5.54 2.96 -13.35
N HIS A 80 4.72 2.83 -14.41
CA HIS A 80 4.24 3.98 -15.17
C HIS A 80 3.40 4.94 -14.29
N LEU A 81 2.50 4.40 -13.48
CA LEU A 81 1.67 5.19 -12.56
C LEU A 81 2.54 5.91 -11.52
N ALA A 82 3.41 5.19 -10.84
CA ALA A 82 4.27 5.74 -9.79
C ALA A 82 5.21 6.83 -10.31
N ARG A 83 5.70 6.71 -11.56
CA ARG A 83 6.58 7.71 -12.17
C ARG A 83 5.86 8.96 -12.67
N ASN A 84 4.58 8.86 -13.03
CA ASN A 84 3.84 9.94 -13.69
C ASN A 84 2.60 10.38 -12.86
N PRO A 85 2.79 10.91 -11.64
CA PRO A 85 1.66 11.32 -10.80
C PRO A 85 0.80 12.42 -11.43
N SER A 86 1.37 13.30 -12.27
CA SER A 86 0.63 14.36 -12.95
C SER A 86 -0.45 13.85 -13.90
N ASP A 87 -0.23 12.68 -14.51
CA ASP A 87 -1.21 12.09 -15.45
C ASP A 87 -2.50 11.67 -14.72
N GLN A 88 -2.41 11.46 -13.40
CA GLN A 88 -3.50 11.04 -12.53
C GLN A 88 -4.15 12.22 -11.79
N ILE A 89 -3.31 13.15 -11.30
CA ILE A 89 -3.75 14.29 -10.47
C ILE A 89 -4.72 15.21 -11.22
N GLY A 90 -4.56 15.37 -12.54
CA GLY A 90 -5.42 16.19 -13.38
C GLY A 90 -6.90 15.81 -13.25
N ASP A 91 -7.19 14.54 -13.12
CA ASP A 91 -8.55 14.00 -12.97
C ASP A 91 -9.19 14.38 -11.62
N PHE A 92 -8.37 14.60 -10.56
CA PHE A 92 -8.86 14.88 -9.21
C PHE A 92 -8.75 16.34 -8.80
N LEU A 93 -7.66 17.02 -9.17
CA LEU A 93 -7.34 18.39 -8.72
C LEU A 93 -7.39 19.42 -9.85
N GLY A 94 -7.66 18.97 -11.09
CA GLY A 94 -7.68 19.79 -12.30
C GLY A 94 -6.29 20.14 -12.83
N ASP A 95 -6.24 20.59 -14.09
CA ASP A 95 -5.01 20.79 -14.90
C ASP A 95 -3.99 21.81 -14.35
N LYS A 96 -4.29 22.44 -13.21
CA LYS A 96 -3.42 23.48 -12.60
C LYS A 96 -2.33 22.90 -11.70
N VAL A 97 -2.40 21.63 -11.34
CA VAL A 97 -1.43 20.96 -10.50
C VAL A 97 -0.52 20.11 -11.38
N SER A 98 0.75 20.46 -11.43
CA SER A 98 1.77 19.69 -12.14
C SER A 98 2.83 19.23 -11.14
N VAL A 99 3.11 17.95 -11.13
CA VAL A 99 4.17 17.34 -10.31
C VAL A 99 5.21 16.75 -11.27
N ASN A 100 6.47 16.91 -10.92
CA ASN A 100 7.55 16.37 -11.74
C ASN A 100 7.48 14.85 -11.77
N LYS A 101 7.83 14.29 -12.93
CA LYS A 101 8.02 12.87 -13.09
C LYS A 101 9.11 12.37 -12.14
N TYR A 102 8.88 11.21 -11.51
CA TYR A 102 9.89 10.56 -10.71
C TYR A 102 10.92 9.84 -11.59
N GLU A 103 12.18 10.25 -11.53
CA GLU A 103 13.29 9.70 -12.33
C GLU A 103 14.25 8.83 -11.49
N GLY A 104 13.95 8.63 -10.20
CA GLY A 104 14.78 7.81 -9.31
C GLY A 104 14.65 6.29 -9.59
N ASN A 105 15.40 5.50 -8.84
CA ASN A 105 15.38 4.05 -8.96
C ASN A 105 14.17 3.44 -8.25
N LEU A 106 13.41 2.62 -8.97
CA LEU A 106 12.40 1.71 -8.43
C LEU A 106 12.92 0.28 -8.53
N HIS A 107 12.76 -0.46 -7.45
CA HIS A 107 13.12 -1.88 -7.39
C HIS A 107 11.85 -2.71 -7.53
N ASN A 108 11.90 -3.76 -8.37
CA ASN A 108 10.77 -4.68 -8.43
C ASN A 108 10.68 -5.47 -7.14
N VAL A 109 9.57 -5.32 -6.43
CA VAL A 109 9.33 -6.02 -5.17
C VAL A 109 9.29 -7.54 -5.34
N LEU A 110 8.97 -8.01 -6.55
CA LEU A 110 8.86 -9.44 -6.88
C LEU A 110 10.22 -10.10 -7.19
N ASP A 111 11.29 -9.32 -7.37
CA ASP A 111 12.63 -9.86 -7.66
C ASP A 111 13.39 -10.29 -6.39
N HIS A 112 12.78 -10.11 -5.23
CA HIS A 112 13.40 -10.38 -3.93
C HIS A 112 12.56 -11.33 -3.09
N GLU A 113 13.23 -12.27 -2.43
CA GLU A 113 12.65 -13.01 -1.32
C GLU A 113 13.00 -12.29 -0.01
N TYR A 114 12.02 -12.12 0.85
CA TYR A 114 12.18 -11.44 2.14
C TYR A 114 11.87 -12.43 3.26
N ASP A 115 12.78 -12.57 4.22
CA ASP A 115 12.58 -13.47 5.36
C ASP A 115 11.46 -12.99 6.31
N PHE A 116 11.15 -11.70 6.29
CA PHE A 116 10.25 -11.02 7.23
C PHE A 116 8.89 -10.62 6.64
N LEU A 117 8.69 -10.71 5.31
CA LEU A 117 7.43 -10.37 4.67
C LEU A 117 7.10 -11.32 3.52
N ASN A 118 5.81 -11.57 3.31
CA ASN A 118 5.28 -12.18 2.10
C ASN A 118 4.65 -11.10 1.22
N VAL A 119 4.86 -11.22 -0.10
CA VAL A 119 4.25 -10.34 -1.11
C VAL A 119 3.18 -11.12 -1.85
N TYR A 120 1.97 -10.60 -1.90
CA TYR A 120 0.84 -11.19 -2.63
C TYR A 120 0.44 -10.27 -3.77
N ILE A 121 0.43 -10.78 -4.99
CA ILE A 121 -0.04 -10.05 -6.18
C ILE A 121 -1.57 -10.12 -6.19
N ASN A 122 -2.23 -8.97 -6.16
CA ASN A 122 -3.69 -8.85 -6.10
C ASN A 122 -4.21 -7.77 -7.07
N PRO A 123 -4.09 -7.99 -8.39
CA PRO A 123 -4.56 -7.04 -9.39
C PRO A 123 -6.06 -6.80 -9.29
N GLY A 124 -6.50 -5.66 -9.82
CA GLY A 124 -7.91 -5.28 -9.87
C GLY A 124 -8.14 -3.81 -9.61
N HIS A 125 -7.58 -3.23 -8.55
CA HIS A 125 -7.55 -1.78 -8.36
C HIS A 125 -6.56 -1.13 -9.34
N THR A 126 -5.35 -1.68 -9.40
CA THR A 126 -4.39 -1.49 -10.48
C THR A 126 -3.82 -2.85 -10.89
N LYS A 127 -3.13 -2.90 -12.04
CA LYS A 127 -2.48 -4.12 -12.53
C LYS A 127 -1.34 -4.55 -11.62
N GLY A 128 -0.60 -3.60 -11.05
CA GLY A 128 0.55 -3.84 -10.19
C GLY A 128 0.23 -3.90 -8.71
N SER A 129 -1.05 -3.89 -8.31
CA SER A 129 -1.43 -3.94 -6.89
C SER A 129 -0.87 -5.18 -6.18
N VAL A 130 -0.29 -4.95 -5.00
CA VAL A 130 0.24 -6.01 -4.12
C VAL A 130 -0.16 -5.75 -2.66
N SER A 131 -0.26 -6.84 -1.89
CA SER A 131 -0.39 -6.80 -0.44
C SER A 131 0.88 -7.31 0.23
N PHE A 132 1.20 -6.76 1.39
CA PHE A 132 2.37 -7.09 2.20
C PHE A 132 1.95 -7.71 3.53
N GLU A 133 2.31 -8.97 3.77
CA GLU A 133 2.01 -9.66 5.03
C GLU A 133 3.28 -9.80 5.86
N PHE A 134 3.25 -9.27 7.07
CA PHE A 134 4.29 -9.40 8.08
C PHE A 134 3.81 -10.36 9.16
N LYS A 135 4.17 -11.65 9.04
CA LYS A 135 3.67 -12.71 9.93
C LYS A 135 4.01 -12.47 11.40
N ASP A 136 5.23 -12.05 11.67
CA ASP A 136 5.69 -11.81 13.05
C ASP A 136 5.00 -10.61 13.71
N LEU A 137 4.37 -9.73 12.90
CA LEU A 137 3.55 -8.61 13.35
C LEU A 137 2.06 -8.97 13.44
N GLY A 138 1.63 -10.09 12.86
CA GLY A 138 0.21 -10.39 12.69
C GLY A 138 -0.51 -9.35 11.83
N ALA A 139 0.14 -8.82 10.80
CA ALA A 139 -0.30 -7.67 10.04
C ALA A 139 -0.27 -7.91 8.53
N VAL A 140 -1.28 -7.43 7.82
CA VAL A 140 -1.31 -7.37 6.36
C VAL A 140 -1.70 -5.97 5.88
N PHE A 141 -0.89 -5.41 4.98
CA PHE A 141 -1.09 -4.09 4.36
C PHE A 141 -1.59 -4.30 2.95
N THR A 142 -2.80 -3.85 2.66
CA THR A 142 -3.51 -4.20 1.43
C THR A 142 -3.57 -3.07 0.40
N GLY A 143 -3.07 -1.86 0.74
CA GLY A 143 -3.30 -0.71 -0.11
C GLY A 143 -4.80 -0.57 -0.42
N ASP A 144 -5.11 -0.31 -1.67
CA ASP A 144 -6.47 -0.13 -2.14
C ASP A 144 -7.12 -1.43 -2.68
N PHE A 145 -6.64 -2.58 -2.23
CA PHE A 145 -7.28 -3.85 -2.54
C PHE A 145 -8.55 -4.05 -1.70
N ILE A 146 -8.44 -4.05 -0.39
CA ILE A 146 -9.56 -4.27 0.54
C ILE A 146 -9.50 -3.23 1.66
N PHE A 147 -10.65 -2.63 1.93
CA PHE A 147 -10.89 -1.74 3.06
C PHE A 147 -11.80 -2.42 4.09
N LYS A 148 -11.99 -1.79 5.22
CA LYS A 148 -12.89 -2.29 6.28
C LYS A 148 -14.30 -2.58 5.76
N ASP A 149 -14.92 -1.65 5.03
CA ASP A 149 -16.33 -1.71 4.62
C ASP A 149 -16.52 -1.70 3.09
N SER A 150 -15.42 -1.72 2.31
CA SER A 150 -15.47 -1.67 0.84
C SER A 150 -14.25 -2.36 0.22
N ILE A 151 -14.13 -2.26 -1.10
CA ILE A 151 -12.95 -2.64 -1.87
C ILE A 151 -12.47 -1.46 -2.71
N GLY A 152 -11.27 -1.52 -3.24
CA GLY A 152 -10.75 -0.55 -4.20
C GLY A 152 -11.61 -0.46 -5.46
N ARG A 153 -11.76 0.74 -5.99
CA ARG A 153 -12.44 0.95 -7.29
C ARG A 153 -11.61 0.32 -8.41
N THR A 154 -12.31 -0.08 -9.47
CA THR A 154 -11.71 -0.81 -10.61
C THR A 154 -11.90 -0.11 -11.95
N ASP A 155 -12.37 1.14 -11.93
CA ASP A 155 -12.75 1.93 -13.11
C ASP A 155 -11.71 2.99 -13.50
N LEU A 156 -10.54 3.02 -12.83
CA LEU A 156 -9.41 3.85 -13.19
C LEU A 156 -8.46 3.12 -14.15
N TYR A 157 -7.43 3.83 -14.63
CA TYR A 157 -6.41 3.25 -15.51
C TYR A 157 -5.81 1.98 -14.92
N SER A 158 -5.74 0.93 -15.73
CA SER A 158 -5.30 -0.43 -15.38
C SER A 158 -6.17 -1.20 -14.37
N GLY A 159 -7.29 -0.64 -13.93
CA GLY A 159 -8.24 -1.35 -13.08
C GLY A 159 -9.06 -2.38 -13.86
N ASP A 160 -9.41 -3.50 -13.23
CA ASP A 160 -10.27 -4.56 -13.77
C ASP A 160 -11.09 -5.23 -12.67
N ASN A 161 -12.42 -5.22 -12.84
CA ASN A 161 -13.33 -5.78 -11.84
C ASN A 161 -13.25 -7.32 -11.75
N ASN A 162 -12.95 -8.00 -12.86
CA ASN A 162 -12.82 -9.46 -12.83
C ASN A 162 -11.54 -9.87 -12.10
N GLU A 163 -10.43 -9.17 -12.37
CA GLU A 163 -9.17 -9.39 -11.64
C GLU A 163 -9.35 -9.10 -10.13
N MET A 164 -10.12 -8.05 -9.76
CA MET A 164 -10.44 -7.76 -8.35
C MET A 164 -11.19 -8.94 -7.69
N ILE A 165 -12.22 -9.47 -8.35
CA ILE A 165 -12.98 -10.61 -7.84
C ILE A 165 -12.10 -11.88 -7.73
N ASP A 166 -11.24 -12.12 -8.72
CA ASP A 166 -10.31 -13.25 -8.69
C ASP A 166 -9.27 -13.08 -7.58
N SER A 167 -8.76 -11.86 -7.35
CA SER A 167 -7.85 -11.54 -6.25
C SER A 167 -8.52 -11.75 -4.89
N ILE A 168 -9.78 -11.37 -4.72
CA ILE A 168 -10.54 -11.63 -3.50
C ILE A 168 -10.63 -13.14 -3.24
N ASN A 169 -10.95 -13.93 -4.24
CA ASN A 169 -11.10 -15.39 -4.09
C ASN A 169 -9.79 -16.13 -3.88
N ASN A 170 -8.68 -15.66 -4.48
CA ASN A 170 -7.41 -16.39 -4.49
C ASN A 170 -6.39 -15.84 -3.49
N VAL A 171 -6.41 -14.54 -3.18
CA VAL A 171 -5.43 -13.89 -2.32
C VAL A 171 -5.98 -13.58 -0.95
N PHE A 172 -7.14 -12.90 -0.84
CA PHE A 172 -7.70 -12.54 0.46
C PHE A 172 -7.99 -13.76 1.35
N THR A 173 -8.31 -14.90 0.74
CA THR A 173 -8.54 -16.16 1.47
C THR A 173 -7.28 -16.73 2.12
N LEU A 174 -6.08 -16.29 1.70
CA LEU A 174 -4.80 -16.73 2.26
C LEU A 174 -4.46 -16.01 3.57
N PHE A 175 -5.05 -14.83 3.81
CA PHE A 175 -4.77 -14.04 5.01
C PHE A 175 -5.37 -14.71 6.25
N GLN A 176 -4.58 -14.76 7.32
CA GLN A 176 -5.01 -15.38 8.58
C GLN A 176 -6.11 -14.54 9.26
N ASP A 177 -7.10 -15.20 9.79
CA ASP A 177 -8.32 -14.56 10.34
C ASP A 177 -8.05 -13.62 11.52
N ASP A 178 -7.04 -13.89 12.33
CA ASP A 178 -6.64 -13.10 13.49
C ASP A 178 -5.65 -11.97 13.18
N PHE A 179 -5.20 -11.85 11.92
CA PHE A 179 -4.33 -10.75 11.52
C PHE A 179 -5.09 -9.44 11.43
N GLN A 180 -4.38 -8.35 11.74
CA GLN A 180 -4.87 -7.00 11.50
C GLN A 180 -4.62 -6.60 10.05
N LEU A 181 -5.65 -6.16 9.35
CA LEU A 181 -5.58 -5.65 7.99
C LEU A 181 -5.51 -4.12 8.03
N PHE A 182 -4.48 -3.59 7.41
CA PHE A 182 -4.16 -2.17 7.30
C PHE A 182 -4.37 -1.69 5.87
N PRO A 183 -5.45 -0.97 5.57
CA PRO A 183 -5.81 -0.54 4.22
C PRO A 183 -5.08 0.74 3.80
N GLY A 184 -5.07 1.03 2.50
CA GLY A 184 -4.58 2.28 1.95
C GLY A 184 -5.38 3.51 2.38
N HIS A 185 -6.67 3.35 2.69
CA HIS A 185 -7.56 4.40 3.20
C HIS A 185 -8.43 3.92 4.36
N GLY A 186 -8.78 4.85 5.25
CA GLY A 186 -9.70 4.58 6.36
C GLY A 186 -9.07 3.80 7.52
N ASP A 187 -9.94 3.09 8.25
CA ASP A 187 -9.55 2.38 9.46
C ASP A 187 -9.15 0.93 9.18
N ASP A 188 -8.29 0.42 10.02
CA ASP A 188 -7.92 -0.99 10.08
C ASP A 188 -8.98 -1.83 10.81
N ASP A 189 -9.02 -3.12 10.53
CA ASP A 189 -9.84 -4.11 11.24
C ASP A 189 -9.20 -5.51 11.11
N THR A 190 -9.67 -6.48 11.87
CA THR A 190 -9.20 -7.85 11.72
C THR A 190 -9.72 -8.48 10.41
N VAL A 191 -8.93 -9.36 9.83
CA VAL A 191 -9.31 -10.09 8.61
C VAL A 191 -10.66 -10.79 8.79
N ILE A 192 -10.89 -11.44 9.96
CA ILE A 192 -12.16 -12.13 10.23
C ILE A 192 -13.36 -11.16 10.31
N ASN A 193 -13.17 -9.97 10.87
CA ASN A 193 -14.24 -8.97 10.92
C ASN A 193 -14.60 -8.47 9.52
N ILE A 194 -13.60 -8.26 8.67
CA ILE A 194 -13.80 -7.87 7.27
C ILE A 194 -14.50 -8.99 6.49
N LYS A 195 -14.08 -10.25 6.64
CA LYS A 195 -14.78 -11.40 6.03
C LYS A 195 -16.26 -11.44 6.39
N ASN A 196 -16.59 -11.14 7.64
CA ASN A 196 -17.96 -11.24 8.14
C ASN A 196 -18.83 -10.02 7.83
N ASN A 197 -18.26 -8.82 7.71
CA ASN A 197 -19.03 -7.57 7.72
C ASN A 197 -18.90 -6.77 6.40
N ASN A 198 -17.79 -6.89 5.65
CA ASN A 198 -17.63 -6.17 4.40
C ASN A 198 -18.60 -6.73 3.33
N PRO A 199 -19.52 -5.88 2.80
CA PRO A 199 -20.57 -6.35 1.88
C PRO A 199 -20.01 -6.90 0.56
N PHE A 200 -18.92 -6.34 0.04
CA PHE A 200 -18.29 -6.80 -1.20
C PHE A 200 -17.60 -8.14 -1.02
N ILE A 201 -16.91 -8.32 0.11
CA ILE A 201 -16.27 -9.61 0.43
C ILE A 201 -17.33 -10.70 0.58
N ARG A 202 -18.44 -10.41 1.25
CA ARG A 202 -19.55 -11.37 1.41
C ARG A 202 -20.24 -11.70 0.08
N GLU A 203 -20.25 -10.77 -0.87
CA GLU A 203 -20.82 -10.99 -2.21
C GLU A 203 -19.88 -11.80 -3.10
N TYR A 204 -18.59 -11.52 -3.07
CA TYR A 204 -17.62 -12.05 -4.04
C TYR A 204 -16.91 -13.31 -3.58
N LEU A 205 -16.75 -13.52 -2.27
CA LEU A 205 -16.20 -14.80 -1.77
C LEU A 205 -17.14 -15.96 -2.11
N LYS A 206 -16.58 -16.93 -2.82
CA LYS A 206 -17.24 -18.20 -3.08
C LYS A 206 -16.96 -19.13 -1.91
N TRP A 207 -17.94 -19.28 -1.03
CA TRP A 207 -17.89 -20.21 0.12
C TRP A 207 -18.03 -21.67 -0.32
#